data_655ace0e77623b27ebcb17785aa0673a
#
_entry.id   655ace0e77623b27ebcb17785aa0673a
#
_cell.length_a   1.000
_cell.length_b   1.000
_cell.length_c   1.000
_cell.angle_alpha   90.00
_cell.angle_beta   90.00
_cell.angle_gamma   90.00
#
_symmetry.space_group_name_H-M   'P 1'
#
loop_
_entity.id
_entity.type
_entity.pdbx_description
1 polymer ?
#
loop_
_entity_poly.entity_id
_entity_poly.type
_entity_poly.pdbx_seq_one_letter_code
_entity_poly.pdbx_strand_id
1 'polypeptide(L)'
;MVQKLFKHNGEECPEFQSDEEAIDQLEQLLNEIGQKQPILLILDDVWPGSESLIEKFKFDIPDYKIVVTSRTAFPRFPYRYNLNPLNRVDAKSLFCYSASLQDQDESSYIPEEYIEKVLCQSNIYIYILVLMGA
;
A
#
# COMPACT_ATOMS: atom_id res chain seq x y z
N MET A 1 -0.80 -9.13 -9.21
CA MET A 1 -0.43 -7.71 -8.98
C MET A 1 -0.01 -7.03 -10.30
N VAL A 2 0.97 -7.53 -11.02
CA VAL A 2 1.50 -6.98 -12.28
C VAL A 2 0.39 -6.73 -13.32
N GLN A 3 -0.53 -7.66 -13.53
CA GLN A 3 -1.67 -7.50 -14.45
C GLN A 3 -2.52 -6.24 -14.22
N LYS A 4 -2.66 -5.80 -12.95
CA LYS A 4 -3.41 -4.58 -12.63
C LYS A 4 -2.66 -3.32 -13.08
N LEU A 5 -1.32 -3.34 -13.03
CA LEU A 5 -0.48 -2.22 -13.46
C LEU A 5 -0.55 -2.02 -14.98
N PHE A 6 -0.51 -3.10 -15.76
CA PHE A 6 -0.70 -3.03 -17.21
C PHE A 6 -2.06 -2.41 -17.57
N LYS A 7 -3.14 -2.90 -16.98
CA LYS A 7 -4.50 -2.37 -17.21
C LYS A 7 -4.64 -0.90 -16.81
N HIS A 8 -3.96 -0.48 -15.75
CA HIS A 8 -4.01 0.91 -15.29
C HIS A 8 -3.39 1.87 -16.31
N ASN A 9 -2.36 1.44 -17.02
CA ASN A 9 -1.71 2.23 -18.06
C ASN A 9 -2.39 2.10 -19.44
N GLY A 10 -3.50 1.38 -19.55
CA GLY A 10 -4.22 1.20 -20.81
C GLY A 10 -3.57 0.20 -21.77
N GLU A 11 -2.56 -0.52 -21.31
CA GLU A 11 -1.88 -1.57 -22.06
C GLU A 11 -2.66 -2.90 -22.00
N GLU A 12 -2.62 -3.64 -23.09
CA GLU A 12 -3.11 -5.04 -23.07
C GLU A 12 -2.21 -5.86 -22.15
N CYS A 13 -2.83 -6.55 -21.19
CA CYS A 13 -2.09 -7.38 -20.27
C CYS A 13 -1.68 -8.68 -20.95
N PRO A 14 -0.37 -8.94 -21.13
CA PRO A 14 0.09 -10.21 -21.68
C PRO A 14 -0.23 -11.37 -20.72
N GLU A 15 -0.30 -12.58 -21.26
CA GLU A 15 -0.34 -13.80 -20.47
C GLU A 15 1.08 -14.15 -20.03
N PHE A 16 1.30 -14.25 -18.72
CA PHE A 16 2.61 -14.60 -18.15
C PHE A 16 2.64 -16.09 -17.83
N GLN A 17 3.74 -16.75 -18.17
CA GLN A 17 3.98 -18.16 -17.85
C GLN A 17 4.66 -18.34 -16.48
N SER A 18 5.33 -17.28 -15.97
CA SER A 18 5.99 -17.28 -14.67
C SER A 18 5.98 -15.90 -14.01
N ASP A 19 6.27 -15.85 -12.71
CA ASP A 19 6.43 -14.59 -11.98
C ASP A 19 7.65 -13.80 -12.46
N GLU A 20 8.72 -14.48 -12.86
CA GLU A 20 9.92 -13.87 -13.42
C GLU A 20 9.60 -13.15 -14.73
N GLU A 21 8.92 -13.81 -15.66
CA GLU A 21 8.49 -13.21 -16.91
C GLU A 21 7.60 -11.99 -16.68
N ALA A 22 6.69 -12.07 -15.71
CA ALA A 22 5.81 -10.96 -15.36
C ALA A 22 6.59 -9.74 -14.85
N ILE A 23 7.67 -9.96 -14.09
CA ILE A 23 8.54 -8.90 -13.57
C ILE A 23 9.39 -8.28 -14.69
N ASP A 24 9.98 -9.11 -15.56
CA ASP A 24 10.78 -8.63 -16.69
C ASP A 24 9.95 -7.76 -17.66
N GLN A 25 8.73 -8.16 -17.95
CA GLN A 25 7.83 -7.35 -18.77
C GLN A 25 7.38 -6.08 -18.08
N LEU A 26 7.16 -6.13 -16.76
CA LEU A 26 6.88 -4.92 -15.98
C LEU A 26 8.07 -3.95 -16.03
N GLU A 27 9.29 -4.45 -15.88
CA GLU A 27 10.50 -3.62 -15.98
C GLU A 27 10.59 -2.92 -17.34
N GLN A 28 10.34 -3.64 -18.44
CA GLN A 28 10.32 -3.06 -19.78
C GLN A 28 9.28 -1.94 -19.91
N LEU A 29 8.05 -2.18 -19.48
CA LEU A 29 6.99 -1.18 -19.48
C LEU A 29 7.37 0.06 -18.66
N LEU A 30 7.88 -0.15 -17.46
CA LEU A 30 8.29 0.96 -16.58
C LEU A 30 9.49 1.72 -17.15
N ASN A 31 10.43 1.07 -17.84
CA ASN A 31 11.51 1.75 -18.54
C ASN A 31 10.99 2.67 -19.64
N GLU A 32 10.02 2.23 -20.44
CA GLU A 32 9.41 3.07 -21.48
C GLU A 32 8.69 4.30 -20.90
N ILE A 33 7.98 4.10 -19.78
CA ILE A 33 7.30 5.19 -19.07
C ILE A 33 8.32 6.14 -18.44
N GLY A 34 9.36 5.58 -17.78
CA GLY A 34 10.38 6.33 -17.06
C GLY A 34 11.22 7.27 -17.94
N GLN A 35 11.32 6.98 -19.25
CA GLN A 35 11.94 7.90 -20.20
C GLN A 35 11.15 9.20 -20.40
N LYS A 36 9.87 9.21 -20.05
CA LYS A 36 8.96 10.32 -20.31
C LYS A 36 8.56 11.07 -19.03
N GLN A 37 8.52 10.37 -17.89
CA GLN A 37 8.04 10.92 -16.62
C GLN A 37 8.57 10.14 -15.42
N PRO A 38 8.72 10.79 -14.25
CA PRO A 38 9.05 10.11 -12.99
C PRO A 38 8.02 9.03 -12.64
N ILE A 39 8.48 7.94 -12.02
CA ILE A 39 7.62 6.83 -11.62
C ILE A 39 7.64 6.67 -10.11
N LEU A 40 6.47 6.49 -9.53
CA LEU A 40 6.27 6.08 -8.15
C LEU A 40 5.52 4.76 -8.11
N LEU A 41 6.21 3.68 -7.72
CA LEU A 41 5.59 2.39 -7.46
C LEU A 41 5.17 2.31 -5.99
N ILE A 42 3.91 1.98 -5.72
CA ILE A 42 3.40 1.79 -4.36
C ILE A 42 3.09 0.31 -4.15
N LEU A 43 3.74 -0.27 -3.15
CA LEU A 43 3.47 -1.64 -2.67
C LEU A 43 2.76 -1.53 -1.33
N ASP A 44 1.45 -1.81 -1.34
CA ASP A 44 0.60 -1.62 -0.16
C ASP A 44 0.43 -2.91 0.64
N ASP A 45 0.37 -2.78 1.97
CA ASP A 45 0.19 -3.86 2.98
C ASP A 45 1.16 -5.04 2.78
N VAL A 46 2.45 -4.74 2.64
CA VAL A 46 3.48 -5.79 2.49
C VAL A 46 3.74 -6.49 3.81
N TRP A 47 3.70 -7.81 3.79
CA TRP A 47 3.81 -8.66 4.97
C TRP A 47 5.27 -9.01 5.29
N PRO A 48 5.59 -9.33 6.57
CA PRO A 48 6.90 -9.84 6.96
C PRO A 48 7.29 -11.09 6.14
N GLY A 49 8.55 -11.15 5.76
CA GLY A 49 9.08 -12.24 4.92
C GLY A 49 8.93 -12.00 3.41
N SER A 50 8.33 -10.88 2.99
CA SER A 50 8.19 -10.51 1.58
C SER A 50 9.30 -9.59 1.08
N GLU A 51 10.38 -9.42 1.83
CA GLU A 51 11.50 -8.53 1.46
C GLU A 51 12.14 -8.93 0.12
N SER A 52 12.23 -10.25 -0.15
CA SER A 52 12.75 -10.75 -1.42
C SER A 52 11.87 -10.36 -2.62
N LEU A 53 10.56 -10.22 -2.40
CA LEU A 53 9.63 -9.74 -3.42
C LEU A 53 9.87 -8.25 -3.73
N ILE A 54 10.10 -7.43 -2.69
CA ILE A 54 10.37 -6.00 -2.87
C ILE A 54 11.66 -5.81 -3.66
N GLU A 55 12.70 -6.62 -3.39
CA GLU A 55 13.96 -6.56 -4.12
C GLU A 55 13.78 -6.80 -5.62
N LYS A 56 12.82 -7.62 -6.04
CA LYS A 56 12.50 -7.87 -7.45
C LYS A 56 11.92 -6.65 -8.19
N PHE A 57 11.43 -5.66 -7.46
CA PHE A 57 10.90 -4.41 -8.04
C PHE A 57 11.91 -3.26 -8.01
N LYS A 58 13.16 -3.49 -7.60
CA LYS A 58 14.21 -2.48 -7.66
C LYS A 58 14.81 -2.43 -9.07
N PHE A 59 14.20 -1.65 -9.91
CA PHE A 59 14.64 -1.43 -11.27
C PHE A 59 15.59 -0.24 -11.35
N ASP A 60 16.57 -0.32 -12.26
CA ASP A 60 17.51 0.77 -12.55
C ASP A 60 16.88 1.72 -13.60
N ILE A 61 15.91 2.52 -13.16
CA ILE A 61 15.16 3.44 -14.00
C ILE A 61 15.33 4.86 -13.44
N PRO A 62 15.64 5.86 -14.28
CA PRO A 62 15.75 7.25 -13.84
C PRO A 62 14.48 7.74 -13.13
N ASP A 63 14.65 8.48 -12.03
CA ASP A 63 13.54 9.04 -11.23
C ASP A 63 12.48 8.02 -10.77
N TYR A 64 12.88 6.75 -10.62
CA TYR A 64 12.04 5.69 -10.10
C TYR A 64 12.12 5.63 -8.57
N LYS A 65 10.96 5.57 -7.92
CA LYS A 65 10.86 5.44 -6.46
C LYS A 65 9.87 4.37 -6.09
N ILE A 66 10.16 3.66 -5.00
CA ILE A 66 9.25 2.67 -4.42
C ILE A 66 8.84 3.15 -3.04
N VAL A 67 7.53 3.19 -2.80
CA VAL A 67 6.94 3.36 -1.48
C VAL A 67 6.31 2.04 -1.05
N VAL A 68 6.63 1.59 0.14
CA VAL A 68 6.08 0.37 0.71
C VAL A 68 5.32 0.72 1.98
N THR A 69 4.08 0.29 2.09
CA THR A 69 3.37 0.31 3.36
C THR A 69 3.42 -1.08 4.01
N SER A 70 3.58 -1.13 5.32
CA SER A 70 3.63 -2.36 6.07
C SER A 70 3.24 -2.14 7.53
N ARG A 71 2.76 -3.19 8.17
CA ARG A 71 2.52 -3.23 9.62
C ARG A 71 3.77 -3.61 10.42
N THR A 72 4.87 -3.91 9.73
CA THR A 72 6.14 -4.27 10.33
C THR A 72 7.27 -3.45 9.71
N ALA A 73 8.20 -3.00 10.53
CA ALA A 73 9.39 -2.30 10.05
C ALA A 73 10.35 -3.29 9.38
N PHE A 74 10.82 -2.97 8.19
CA PHE A 74 11.88 -3.71 7.51
C PHE A 74 13.25 -3.04 7.76
N PRO A 75 14.20 -3.70 8.41
CA PRO A 75 15.48 -3.09 8.77
C PRO A 75 16.33 -2.59 7.59
N ARG A 76 16.15 -3.17 6.41
CA ARG A 76 16.91 -2.86 5.20
C ARG A 76 16.51 -1.57 4.49
N PHE A 77 15.41 -0.93 4.93
CA PHE A 77 14.95 0.30 4.30
C PHE A 77 15.60 1.50 4.98
N PRO A 78 16.34 2.36 4.25
CA PRO A 78 17.07 3.49 4.82
C PRO A 78 16.12 4.59 5.33
N TYR A 79 14.99 4.78 4.68
CA TYR A 79 14.00 5.79 5.04
C TYR A 79 12.73 5.12 5.54
N ARG A 80 12.37 5.43 6.78
CA ARG A 80 11.17 4.89 7.43
C ARG A 80 10.38 6.04 8.03
N TYR A 81 9.09 6.03 7.79
CA TYR A 81 8.14 6.91 8.42
C TYR A 81 7.13 6.08 9.20
N ASN A 82 7.01 6.33 10.49
CA ASN A 82 6.02 5.67 11.34
C ASN A 82 4.76 6.52 11.32
N LEU A 83 3.67 5.97 10.81
CA LEU A 83 2.35 6.57 10.98
C LEU A 83 1.88 6.30 12.41
N ASN A 84 1.67 7.36 13.16
CA ASN A 84 1.05 7.25 14.47
C ASN A 84 -0.41 6.82 14.29
N PRO A 85 -0.91 5.90 15.12
CA PRO A 85 -2.34 5.59 15.15
C PRO A 85 -3.15 6.87 15.38
N LEU A 86 -4.36 6.90 14.85
CA LEU A 86 -5.31 7.96 15.17
C LEU A 86 -5.53 8.00 16.68
N ASN A 87 -5.69 9.21 17.24
CA ASN A 87 -6.19 9.33 18.59
C ASN A 87 -7.62 8.78 18.69
N ARG A 88 -8.07 8.50 19.92
CA ARG A 88 -9.36 7.84 20.15
C ARG A 88 -10.55 8.60 19.56
N VAL A 89 -10.53 9.92 19.62
CA VAL A 89 -11.62 10.78 19.12
C VAL A 89 -11.70 10.70 17.60
N ASP A 90 -10.57 10.86 16.92
CA ASP A 90 -10.49 10.82 15.47
C ASP A 90 -10.80 9.42 14.94
N ALA A 91 -10.30 8.38 15.62
CA ALA A 91 -10.58 6.99 15.27
C ALA A 91 -12.07 6.67 15.36
N LYS A 92 -12.75 7.13 16.43
CA LYS A 92 -14.20 6.99 16.60
C LYS A 92 -14.96 7.75 15.50
N SER A 93 -14.56 8.99 15.23
CA SER A 93 -15.21 9.81 14.18
C SER A 93 -15.08 9.13 12.80
N LEU A 94 -13.90 8.62 12.48
CA LEU A 94 -13.67 7.90 11.22
C LEU A 94 -14.48 6.61 11.16
N PHE A 95 -14.56 5.86 12.25
CA PHE A 95 -15.37 4.64 12.33
C PHE A 95 -16.85 4.93 12.08
N CYS A 96 -17.42 5.92 12.80
CA CYS A 96 -18.82 6.32 12.63
C CYS A 96 -19.11 6.81 11.20
N TYR A 97 -18.19 7.58 10.62
CA TYR A 97 -18.30 8.03 9.24
C TYR A 97 -18.31 6.86 8.25
N SER A 98 -17.34 5.94 8.38
CA SER A 98 -17.17 4.81 7.47
C SER A 98 -18.31 3.78 7.59
N ALA A 99 -18.89 3.65 8.77
CA ALA A 99 -20.03 2.78 9.02
C ALA A 99 -21.39 3.42 8.67
N SER A 100 -21.38 4.65 8.11
CA SER A 100 -22.60 5.43 7.80
C SER A 100 -23.52 5.65 9.01
N LEU A 101 -22.93 5.71 10.21
CA LEU A 101 -23.67 5.89 11.47
C LEU A 101 -24.03 7.37 11.73
N GLN A 102 -23.87 8.25 10.75
CA GLN A 102 -24.19 9.67 10.88
C GLN A 102 -25.67 9.98 10.70
N ASP A 103 -26.38 9.12 9.97
CA ASP A 103 -27.84 9.26 9.83
C ASP A 103 -28.53 8.65 11.04
N GLN A 104 -29.23 9.49 11.80
CA GLN A 104 -29.93 9.16 13.05
C GLN A 104 -31.18 8.28 12.84
N ASP A 105 -31.09 7.26 12.00
CA ASP A 105 -32.12 6.25 11.97
C ASP A 105 -31.96 5.34 13.19
N GLU A 106 -32.98 5.23 14.03
CA GLU A 106 -33.03 4.41 15.25
C GLU A 106 -32.63 2.94 15.00
N SER A 107 -32.65 2.49 13.75
CA SER A 107 -32.23 1.14 13.35
C SER A 107 -30.71 0.93 13.28
N SER A 108 -29.91 2.01 13.33
CA SER A 108 -28.43 1.97 13.14
C SER A 108 -27.65 2.24 14.44
N TYR A 109 -28.30 2.20 15.60
CA TYR A 109 -27.63 2.47 16.87
C TYR A 109 -26.67 1.32 17.23
N ILE A 110 -25.37 1.61 17.19
CA ILE A 110 -24.34 0.71 17.74
C ILE A 110 -23.99 1.18 19.15
N PRO A 111 -24.17 0.34 20.19
CA PRO A 111 -23.77 0.70 21.55
C PRO A 111 -22.29 1.07 21.63
N GLU A 112 -21.97 2.10 22.40
CA GLU A 112 -20.63 2.65 22.59
C GLU A 112 -19.60 1.57 22.94
N GLU A 113 -19.97 0.57 23.73
CA GLU A 113 -19.10 -0.52 24.15
C GLU A 113 -18.56 -1.36 22.98
N TYR A 114 -19.33 -1.53 21.89
CA TYR A 114 -18.89 -2.25 20.69
C TYR A 114 -17.93 -1.39 19.87
N ILE A 115 -18.21 -0.09 19.74
CA ILE A 115 -17.31 0.86 19.08
C ILE A 115 -15.96 0.85 19.79
N GLU A 116 -15.94 0.96 21.10
CA GLU A 116 -14.74 0.93 21.91
C GLU A 116 -13.95 -0.38 21.77
N LYS A 117 -14.65 -1.50 21.74
CA LYS A 117 -14.03 -2.82 21.56
C LYS A 117 -13.35 -2.94 20.19
N VAL A 118 -13.98 -2.45 19.13
CA VAL A 118 -13.40 -2.44 17.78
C VAL A 118 -12.19 -1.52 17.73
N LEU A 119 -12.28 -0.31 18.27
CA LEU A 119 -11.18 0.65 18.29
C LEU A 119 -9.98 0.16 19.10
N CYS A 120 -10.19 -0.51 20.23
CA CYS A 120 -9.12 -1.11 21.01
C CYS A 120 -8.40 -2.24 20.25
N GLN A 121 -9.11 -3.00 19.42
CA GLN A 121 -8.51 -4.06 18.61
C GLN A 121 -7.81 -3.55 17.36
N SER A 122 -8.13 -2.34 16.89
CA SER A 122 -7.63 -1.73 15.65
C SER A 122 -6.32 -0.96 15.83
N ASN A 123 -5.62 -1.11 16.94
CA ASN A 123 -4.38 -0.37 17.23
C ASN A 123 -3.23 -0.88 16.33
N ILE A 124 -3.35 -0.64 15.03
CA ILE A 124 -2.43 -1.11 14.00
C ILE A 124 -1.44 0.01 13.69
N TYR A 125 -0.16 -0.26 13.95
CA TYR A 125 0.93 0.61 13.49
C TYR A 125 1.15 0.38 11.99
N ILE A 126 1.14 1.43 11.20
CA ILE A 126 1.48 1.39 9.78
C ILE A 126 2.83 2.07 9.60
N TYR A 127 3.76 1.38 8.96
CA TYR A 127 5.04 1.93 8.56
C TYR A 127 5.00 2.26 7.06
N ILE A 128 5.43 3.46 6.71
CA ILE A 128 5.73 3.81 5.33
C ILE A 128 7.24 3.74 5.15
N LEU A 129 7.67 2.91 4.24
CA LEU A 129 9.05 2.68 3.92
C LEU A 129 9.30 3.24 2.53
N VAL A 130 10.29 4.09 2.38
CA VAL A 130 10.63 4.69 1.10
C VAL A 130 11.97 4.14 0.63
N LEU A 131 11.96 3.51 -0.53
CA LEU A 131 13.16 3.22 -1.30
C LEU A 131 13.30 4.30 -2.35
N MET A 132 14.41 5.01 -2.34
CA MET A 132 14.79 5.84 -3.47
C MET A 132 15.56 4.95 -4.44
N GLY A 133 15.19 4.96 -5.71
CA GLY A 133 15.96 4.34 -6.76
C GLY A 133 17.39 4.89 -6.77
N ALA A 134 18.31 4.07 -7.23
CA ALA A 134 19.72 4.44 -7.38
C ALA A 134 19.90 5.57 -8.37
#